data_560242522dde109ecb5b82945720ee3f
#
_entry.id   560242522dde109ecb5b82945720ee3f
#
_cell.length_a   1.000
_cell.length_b   1.000
_cell.length_c   1.000
_cell.angle_alpha   90.00
_cell.angle_beta   90.00
_cell.angle_gamma   90.00
#
_symmetry.space_group_name_H-M   'P 1'
#
loop_
_entity.id
_entity.type
_entity.pdbx_description
1 polymer ?
#
loop_
_entity_poly.entity_id
_entity_poly.type
_entity_poly.pdbx_seq_one_letter_code
_entity_poly.pdbx_strand_id
1 'polypeptide(L)'
;MGDDTAERLERLEEKVDELLRRVANLEAATPPSRADRTQAVGAPLQPAARAAPTAREASQAADQPRDRGRSQLDLEDLLGGRVLGWIGGSAIVLGAVFFLVMAVGRGWIDEPTRIVLAFLGSALLFGAGLYLYERKGQTQAALAAVASAIAALYASVTAATQLYDLIAPALGLAVAVVIGAAATAIAVRWNSRVVAGVGIVGALLAPVLVDAGTSTVALAFMAIALCASTGVLLWRRWDWLAVAAFVASVPQLVYWIAETYDDHLGRVLVVLTLFWLLYVLAAIGYELRVPVRTLRASSAALLLANAVLISAAGYVVLHERHHADAATAWVVAVALVHVVLGVVGFRGRMSNEIGALLVTVGIGLSAIGLALALSGPALVLGWSVEAVVLAWVARRTDERRAVAGVALFLVGIEEMIAGDVPAGASNPYQMVTSKPG
;
A
#
# COMPACT_ATOMS: atom_id res chain seq x y z
N MET A 1 -14.27 -51.95 3.55
CA MET A 1 -13.98 -50.51 3.72
C MET A 1 -12.51 -50.19 4.10
N GLY A 2 -11.69 -51.23 4.36
CA GLY A 2 -10.26 -51.08 4.67
C GLY A 2 -9.32 -51.10 3.46
N ASP A 3 -9.68 -51.80 2.38
CA ASP A 3 -8.80 -51.99 1.21
C ASP A 3 -8.65 -50.72 0.34
N ASP A 4 -9.73 -49.95 0.17
CA ASP A 4 -9.70 -48.71 -0.65
C ASP A 4 -8.85 -47.58 0.00
N THR A 5 -8.75 -47.59 1.34
CA THR A 5 -7.90 -46.63 2.07
C THR A 5 -6.42 -47.01 2.02
N ALA A 6 -6.08 -48.29 2.02
CA ALA A 6 -4.73 -48.78 1.90
C ALA A 6 -4.17 -48.50 0.48
N GLU A 7 -4.95 -48.76 -0.57
CA GLU A 7 -4.59 -48.46 -1.95
C GLU A 7 -4.43 -46.96 -2.25
N ARG A 8 -5.19 -46.09 -1.55
CA ARG A 8 -5.02 -44.62 -1.63
C ARG A 8 -3.78 -44.12 -0.92
N LEU A 9 -3.43 -44.74 0.20
CA LEU A 9 -2.19 -44.43 0.93
C LEU A 9 -0.98 -44.80 0.09
N GLU A 10 -0.95 -45.99 -0.51
CA GLU A 10 0.14 -46.46 -1.36
C GLU A 10 0.34 -45.56 -2.60
N ARG A 11 -0.73 -45.12 -3.24
CA ARG A 11 -0.71 -44.16 -4.35
C ARG A 11 -0.23 -42.75 -3.93
N LEU A 12 -0.49 -42.34 -2.69
CA LEU A 12 -0.01 -41.08 -2.16
C LEU A 12 1.50 -41.13 -1.84
N GLU A 13 1.96 -42.24 -1.26
CA GLU A 13 3.39 -42.48 -1.01
C GLU A 13 4.20 -42.48 -2.30
N GLU A 14 3.72 -43.17 -3.33
CA GLU A 14 4.39 -43.19 -4.65
C GLU A 14 4.45 -41.80 -5.29
N LYS A 15 3.39 -40.99 -5.18
CA LYS A 15 3.40 -39.62 -5.65
C LYS A 15 4.35 -38.70 -4.86
N VAL A 16 4.44 -38.89 -3.55
CA VAL A 16 5.37 -38.13 -2.70
C VAL A 16 6.81 -38.46 -3.08
N ASP A 17 7.13 -39.74 -3.28
CA ASP A 17 8.46 -40.17 -3.71
C ASP A 17 8.84 -39.65 -5.11
N GLU A 18 7.90 -39.61 -6.04
CA GLU A 18 8.12 -39.00 -7.36
C GLU A 18 8.40 -37.50 -7.27
N LEU A 19 7.65 -36.78 -6.43
CA LEU A 19 7.87 -35.34 -6.19
C LEU A 19 9.22 -35.07 -5.53
N LEU A 20 9.62 -35.88 -4.55
CA LEU A 20 10.92 -35.76 -3.88
C LEU A 20 12.08 -35.97 -4.87
N ARG A 21 11.97 -36.97 -5.79
CA ARG A 21 12.95 -37.18 -6.87
C ARG A 21 13.02 -36.00 -7.83
N ARG A 22 11.88 -35.39 -8.19
CA ARG A 22 11.83 -34.19 -9.03
C ARG A 22 12.49 -32.98 -8.37
N VAL A 23 12.24 -32.78 -7.06
CA VAL A 23 12.89 -31.69 -6.28
C VAL A 23 14.41 -31.92 -6.22
N ALA A 24 14.86 -33.12 -5.90
CA ALA A 24 16.30 -33.45 -5.86
C ALA A 24 17.00 -33.23 -7.23
N ASN A 25 16.32 -33.55 -8.34
CA ASN A 25 16.84 -33.30 -9.67
C ASN A 25 16.90 -31.81 -10.02
N LEU A 26 15.92 -31.00 -9.53
CA LEU A 26 15.94 -29.55 -9.72
C LEU A 26 17.03 -28.86 -8.87
N GLU A 27 17.25 -29.35 -7.64
CA GLU A 27 18.35 -28.87 -6.81
C GLU A 27 19.73 -29.21 -7.40
N ALA A 28 19.88 -30.42 -7.95
CA ALA A 28 21.10 -30.82 -8.65
C ALA A 28 21.35 -30.06 -9.97
N ALA A 29 20.30 -29.57 -10.63
CA ALA A 29 20.36 -28.76 -11.85
C ALA A 29 20.59 -27.27 -11.60
N THR A 30 20.45 -26.82 -10.33
CA THR A 30 20.64 -25.40 -9.98
C THR A 30 22.14 -25.14 -9.77
N PRO A 31 22.78 -24.21 -10.52
CA PRO A 31 24.19 -23.90 -10.32
C PRO A 31 24.40 -23.30 -8.91
N PRO A 32 25.49 -23.64 -8.20
CA PRO A 32 25.74 -23.22 -6.84
C PRO A 32 25.73 -21.69 -6.73
N SER A 33 25.06 -21.20 -5.68
CA SER A 33 24.90 -19.77 -5.40
C SER A 33 26.26 -19.09 -5.19
N ARG A 34 26.31 -17.78 -5.41
CA ARG A 34 27.54 -16.98 -5.26
C ARG A 34 28.13 -17.04 -3.83
N ALA A 35 27.31 -17.40 -2.83
CA ALA A 35 27.70 -17.56 -1.44
C ALA A 35 28.53 -18.85 -1.20
N ASP A 36 28.20 -19.94 -1.90
CA ASP A 36 28.90 -21.21 -1.75
C ASP A 36 30.30 -21.21 -2.40
N ARG A 37 30.56 -20.31 -3.37
CA ARG A 37 31.87 -20.16 -4.00
C ARG A 37 32.91 -19.49 -3.09
N THR A 38 32.49 -18.78 -2.05
CA THR A 38 33.40 -18.08 -1.15
C THR A 38 33.93 -18.99 -0.04
N GLN A 39 33.27 -20.11 0.25
CA GLN A 39 33.73 -21.08 1.26
C GLN A 39 34.72 -22.14 0.70
N ALA A 40 34.83 -22.30 -0.63
CA ALA A 40 35.71 -23.27 -1.26
C ALA A 40 37.17 -22.81 -1.43
N VAL A 41 37.54 -21.60 -0.99
CA VAL A 41 38.88 -21.00 -1.18
C VAL A 41 39.88 -21.35 -0.05
N GLY A 42 39.48 -22.18 0.92
CA GLY A 42 40.27 -22.45 2.13
C GLY A 42 40.99 -23.82 2.19
N ALA A 43 41.01 -24.66 1.12
CA ALA A 43 41.71 -25.95 1.15
C ALA A 43 43.11 -25.87 0.54
N PRO A 44 44.14 -26.46 1.17
CA PRO A 44 45.51 -26.38 0.68
C PRO A 44 45.70 -27.19 -0.64
N LEU A 45 46.26 -26.52 -1.62
CA LEU A 45 46.62 -27.09 -2.93
C LEU A 45 47.69 -28.19 -2.79
N GLN A 46 47.35 -29.44 -3.09
CA GLN A 46 48.33 -30.48 -3.43
C GLN A 46 48.78 -30.29 -4.88
N PRO A 47 50.07 -30.38 -5.17
CA PRO A 47 50.57 -30.23 -6.54
C PRO A 47 50.30 -31.50 -7.36
N ALA A 48 49.28 -31.46 -8.20
CA ALA A 48 49.08 -32.49 -9.23
C ALA A 48 50.02 -32.24 -10.40
N ALA A 49 50.86 -33.22 -10.72
CA ALA A 49 51.78 -33.23 -11.85
C ALA A 49 51.01 -33.08 -13.18
N ARG A 50 51.29 -32.00 -13.88
CA ARG A 50 50.72 -31.68 -15.20
C ARG A 50 51.39 -32.54 -16.25
N ALA A 51 50.69 -33.56 -16.77
CA ALA A 51 51.11 -34.26 -17.98
C ALA A 51 50.96 -33.32 -19.18
N ALA A 52 51.97 -33.23 -20.01
CA ALA A 52 51.97 -32.42 -21.22
C ALA A 52 50.96 -33.01 -22.23
N PRO A 53 50.18 -32.21 -22.94
CA PRO A 53 49.23 -32.70 -23.93
C PRO A 53 49.93 -33.28 -25.13
N THR A 54 49.45 -34.44 -25.65
CA THR A 54 50.00 -35.10 -26.80
C THR A 54 49.71 -34.29 -28.06
N ALA A 55 50.60 -34.38 -29.06
CA ALA A 55 50.55 -33.63 -30.34
C ALA A 55 49.23 -33.81 -31.13
N ARG A 56 48.43 -34.81 -30.78
CA ARG A 56 47.12 -35.06 -31.39
C ARG A 56 46.00 -34.18 -30.88
N GLU A 57 46.08 -33.72 -29.59
CA GLU A 57 45.11 -32.80 -29.00
C GLU A 57 45.35 -31.35 -29.45
N ALA A 58 46.60 -30.99 -29.72
CA ALA A 58 46.95 -29.67 -30.28
C ALA A 58 46.46 -29.48 -31.72
N SER A 59 46.34 -30.57 -32.53
CA SER A 59 45.87 -30.50 -33.91
C SER A 59 44.32 -30.39 -33.99
N GLN A 60 43.60 -30.93 -33.01
CA GLN A 60 42.14 -30.81 -32.95
C GLN A 60 41.66 -29.45 -32.40
N ALA A 61 42.50 -28.76 -31.64
CA ALA A 61 42.19 -27.42 -31.15
C ALA A 61 42.40 -26.30 -32.19
N ALA A 62 43.11 -26.61 -33.30
CA ALA A 62 43.40 -25.66 -34.40
C ALA A 62 42.29 -25.58 -35.46
N ASP A 63 41.37 -26.55 -35.49
CA ASP A 63 40.34 -26.66 -36.55
C ASP A 63 38.91 -26.33 -36.08
N GLN A 64 38.77 -25.70 -34.89
CA GLN A 64 37.50 -25.07 -34.53
C GLN A 64 37.42 -23.68 -35.17
N PRO A 65 36.46 -23.44 -36.06
CA PRO A 65 36.25 -22.11 -36.60
C PRO A 65 35.97 -21.16 -35.43
N ARG A 66 36.88 -20.23 -35.17
CA ARG A 66 36.64 -19.11 -34.25
C ARG A 66 35.49 -18.28 -34.83
N ASP A 67 34.33 -18.52 -34.30
CA ASP A 67 33.11 -17.78 -34.60
C ASP A 67 33.25 -16.29 -34.17
N ARG A 68 34.10 -15.56 -34.94
CA ARG A 68 34.29 -14.10 -34.79
C ARG A 68 33.21 -13.28 -35.50
N GLY A 69 32.24 -13.97 -36.14
CA GLY A 69 31.21 -13.31 -36.94
C GLY A 69 29.88 -13.03 -36.19
N ARG A 70 29.64 -13.66 -35.02
CA ARG A 70 28.35 -13.53 -34.36
C ARG A 70 28.20 -12.27 -33.51
N SER A 71 29.28 -11.67 -33.03
CA SER A 71 29.18 -10.46 -32.19
C SER A 71 28.99 -9.15 -32.97
N GLN A 72 29.31 -9.14 -34.28
CA GLN A 72 29.12 -7.94 -35.11
C GLN A 72 27.74 -7.93 -35.78
N LEU A 73 27.18 -9.09 -36.14
CA LEU A 73 25.84 -9.19 -36.73
C LEU A 73 24.74 -8.88 -35.70
N ASP A 74 24.92 -9.27 -34.42
CA ASP A 74 23.97 -8.95 -33.34
C ASP A 74 23.95 -7.47 -32.98
N LEU A 75 25.06 -6.74 -33.13
CA LEU A 75 25.12 -5.29 -32.87
C LEU A 75 24.52 -4.48 -34.04
N GLU A 76 24.69 -4.91 -35.29
CA GLU A 76 24.04 -4.26 -36.44
C GLU A 76 22.52 -4.52 -36.47
N ASP A 77 22.06 -5.72 -36.12
CA ASP A 77 20.63 -6.05 -36.01
C ASP A 77 19.96 -5.35 -34.80
N LEU A 78 20.67 -5.25 -33.66
CA LEU A 78 20.19 -4.52 -32.48
C LEU A 78 20.15 -3.02 -32.70
N LEU A 79 21.16 -2.42 -33.35
CA LEU A 79 21.24 -0.98 -33.61
C LEU A 79 20.40 -0.56 -34.82
N GLY A 80 20.37 -1.36 -35.91
CA GLY A 80 19.61 -0.97 -37.11
C GLY A 80 18.10 -1.11 -36.97
N GLY A 81 17.58 -2.29 -36.70
CA GLY A 81 16.14 -2.54 -36.75
C GLY A 81 15.37 -1.99 -35.54
N ARG A 82 15.93 -2.17 -34.33
CA ARG A 82 15.23 -1.77 -33.09
C ARG A 82 15.30 -0.26 -32.86
N VAL A 83 16.47 0.36 -33.06
CA VAL A 83 16.64 1.82 -32.91
C VAL A 83 15.90 2.57 -33.99
N LEU A 84 15.94 2.09 -35.26
CA LEU A 84 15.17 2.69 -36.34
C LEU A 84 13.66 2.58 -36.10
N GLY A 85 13.19 1.46 -35.57
CA GLY A 85 11.79 1.27 -35.15
C GLY A 85 11.36 2.24 -34.03
N TRP A 86 12.22 2.47 -33.03
CA TRP A 86 11.98 3.44 -31.95
C TRP A 86 11.99 4.88 -32.49
N ILE A 87 12.96 5.25 -33.33
CA ILE A 87 13.03 6.59 -33.95
C ILE A 87 11.82 6.82 -34.86
N GLY A 88 11.49 5.85 -35.71
CA GLY A 88 10.33 5.95 -36.60
C GLY A 88 9.00 6.02 -35.83
N GLY A 89 8.84 5.18 -34.81
CA GLY A 89 7.67 5.21 -33.93
C GLY A 89 7.55 6.53 -33.17
N SER A 90 8.65 7.05 -32.62
CA SER A 90 8.65 8.36 -31.93
C SER A 90 8.36 9.51 -32.89
N ALA A 91 8.89 9.48 -34.11
CA ALA A 91 8.64 10.49 -35.13
C ALA A 91 7.16 10.53 -35.56
N ILE A 92 6.51 9.35 -35.72
CA ILE A 92 5.08 9.27 -36.01
C ILE A 92 4.24 9.84 -34.86
N VAL A 93 4.55 9.49 -33.61
CA VAL A 93 3.86 10.01 -32.43
C VAL A 93 4.02 11.53 -32.35
N LEU A 94 5.24 12.05 -32.48
CA LEU A 94 5.50 13.50 -32.49
C LEU A 94 4.77 14.19 -33.62
N GLY A 95 4.78 13.63 -34.84
CA GLY A 95 4.06 14.16 -35.99
C GLY A 95 2.53 14.22 -35.75
N ALA A 96 1.95 13.18 -35.17
CA ALA A 96 0.54 13.14 -34.77
C ALA A 96 0.20 14.19 -33.72
N VAL A 97 1.08 14.36 -32.70
CA VAL A 97 0.91 15.37 -31.63
C VAL A 97 0.98 16.78 -32.24
N PHE A 98 1.99 17.08 -33.07
CA PHE A 98 2.10 18.39 -33.75
C PHE A 98 0.93 18.66 -34.66
N PHE A 99 0.47 17.67 -35.44
CA PHE A 99 -0.71 17.81 -36.28
C PHE A 99 -1.95 18.13 -35.44
N LEU A 100 -2.15 17.42 -34.31
CA LEU A 100 -3.27 17.64 -33.41
C LEU A 100 -3.22 19.06 -32.80
N VAL A 101 -2.07 19.48 -32.31
CA VAL A 101 -1.85 20.83 -31.76
C VAL A 101 -2.13 21.90 -32.81
N MET A 102 -1.68 21.69 -34.05
CA MET A 102 -1.97 22.59 -35.17
C MET A 102 -3.45 22.64 -35.53
N ALA A 103 -4.13 21.48 -35.61
CA ALA A 103 -5.53 21.38 -35.92
C ALA A 103 -6.43 22.05 -34.86
N VAL A 104 -6.05 21.90 -33.58
CA VAL A 104 -6.67 22.60 -32.44
C VAL A 104 -6.42 24.11 -32.52
N GLY A 105 -5.18 24.53 -32.74
CA GLY A 105 -4.80 25.94 -32.79
C GLY A 105 -5.41 26.69 -33.99
N ARG A 106 -5.73 25.97 -35.10
CA ARG A 106 -6.42 26.53 -36.27
C ARG A 106 -7.96 26.49 -36.18
N GLY A 107 -8.51 25.96 -35.06
CA GLY A 107 -9.94 25.87 -34.87
C GLY A 107 -10.64 24.83 -35.76
N TRP A 108 -9.90 23.88 -36.38
CA TRP A 108 -10.49 22.82 -37.22
C TRP A 108 -11.29 21.81 -36.39
N ILE A 109 -10.96 21.69 -35.11
CA ILE A 109 -11.58 20.76 -34.18
C ILE A 109 -12.13 21.60 -33.02
N ASP A 110 -13.44 21.70 -32.88
CA ASP A 110 -14.12 22.33 -31.75
C ASP A 110 -13.99 21.51 -30.45
N GLU A 111 -14.31 22.12 -29.35
CA GLU A 111 -14.13 21.52 -28.03
C GLU A 111 -14.90 20.21 -27.82
N PRO A 112 -16.20 20.12 -28.20
CA PRO A 112 -16.95 18.87 -28.11
C PRO A 112 -16.32 17.75 -28.95
N THR A 113 -15.90 18.08 -30.19
CA THR A 113 -15.27 17.10 -31.09
C THR A 113 -13.95 16.55 -30.50
N ARG A 114 -13.14 17.41 -29.84
CA ARG A 114 -11.92 16.96 -29.15
C ARG A 114 -12.24 15.92 -28.10
N ILE A 115 -13.25 16.17 -27.26
CA ILE A 115 -13.65 15.23 -26.20
C ILE A 115 -14.20 13.93 -26.79
N VAL A 116 -15.05 13.99 -27.82
CA VAL A 116 -15.55 12.79 -28.51
C VAL A 116 -14.39 11.96 -29.09
N LEU A 117 -13.44 12.60 -29.76
CA LEU A 117 -12.27 11.92 -30.32
C LEU A 117 -11.38 11.30 -29.23
N ALA A 118 -11.21 12.01 -28.10
CA ALA A 118 -10.45 11.49 -26.95
C ALA A 118 -11.12 10.25 -26.35
N PHE A 119 -12.43 10.27 -26.15
CA PHE A 119 -13.18 9.09 -25.68
C PHE A 119 -13.12 7.94 -26.68
N LEU A 120 -13.31 8.19 -27.97
CA LEU A 120 -13.24 7.17 -29.03
C LEU A 120 -11.83 6.56 -29.10
N GLY A 121 -10.79 7.39 -29.11
CA GLY A 121 -9.41 6.93 -29.10
C GLY A 121 -9.07 6.08 -27.87
N SER A 122 -9.52 6.51 -26.71
CA SER A 122 -9.34 5.77 -25.45
C SER A 122 -10.11 4.44 -25.47
N ALA A 123 -11.35 4.43 -25.98
CA ALA A 123 -12.17 3.22 -26.12
C ALA A 123 -11.56 2.23 -27.13
N LEU A 124 -11.03 2.73 -28.24
CA LEU A 124 -10.31 1.90 -29.23
C LEU A 124 -9.04 1.29 -28.63
N LEU A 125 -8.26 2.08 -27.90
CA LEU A 125 -7.06 1.59 -27.20
C LEU A 125 -7.42 0.54 -26.14
N PHE A 126 -8.51 0.76 -25.43
CA PHE A 126 -9.04 -0.19 -24.44
C PHE A 126 -9.45 -1.50 -25.13
N GLY A 127 -10.21 -1.44 -26.19
CA GLY A 127 -10.60 -2.62 -26.99
C GLY A 127 -9.41 -3.34 -27.60
N ALA A 128 -8.43 -2.61 -28.13
CA ALA A 128 -7.19 -3.18 -28.64
C ALA A 128 -6.39 -3.90 -27.56
N GLY A 129 -6.32 -3.33 -26.36
CA GLY A 129 -5.69 -3.97 -25.20
C GLY A 129 -6.40 -5.26 -24.78
N LEU A 130 -7.74 -5.26 -24.73
CA LEU A 130 -8.55 -6.47 -24.46
C LEU A 130 -8.30 -7.54 -25.53
N TYR A 131 -8.39 -7.16 -26.81
CA TYR A 131 -8.14 -8.08 -27.92
C TYR A 131 -6.74 -8.70 -27.88
N LEU A 132 -5.73 -7.88 -27.58
CA LEU A 132 -4.35 -8.35 -27.45
C LEU A 132 -4.20 -9.35 -26.29
N TYR A 133 -4.87 -9.08 -25.17
CA TYR A 133 -4.87 -9.99 -24.02
C TYR A 133 -5.55 -11.34 -24.36
N GLU A 134 -6.68 -11.32 -25.05
CA GLU A 134 -7.39 -12.55 -25.46
C GLU A 134 -6.58 -13.39 -26.44
N ARG A 135 -5.86 -12.73 -27.37
CA ARG A 135 -5.06 -13.43 -28.39
C ARG A 135 -3.69 -13.90 -27.92
N LYS A 136 -3.02 -13.12 -27.08
CA LYS A 136 -1.59 -13.34 -26.67
C LYS A 136 -1.44 -13.54 -25.17
N GLY A 137 -2.51 -13.51 -24.39
CA GLY A 137 -2.47 -13.64 -22.94
C GLY A 137 -1.93 -12.38 -22.24
N GLN A 138 -1.43 -12.55 -21.03
CA GLN A 138 -0.98 -11.46 -20.15
C GLN A 138 0.38 -10.88 -20.58
N THR A 139 0.39 -10.15 -21.70
CA THR A 139 1.60 -9.46 -22.18
C THR A 139 1.70 -8.07 -21.56
N GLN A 140 2.94 -7.56 -21.41
CA GLN A 140 3.18 -6.18 -20.93
C GLN A 140 2.49 -5.14 -21.83
N ALA A 141 2.46 -5.39 -23.14
CA ALA A 141 1.80 -4.51 -24.11
C ALA A 141 0.28 -4.46 -23.91
N ALA A 142 -0.38 -5.60 -23.63
CA ALA A 142 -1.81 -5.65 -23.36
C ALA A 142 -2.16 -4.90 -22.07
N LEU A 143 -1.39 -5.13 -20.99
CA LEU A 143 -1.59 -4.44 -19.72
C LEU A 143 -1.35 -2.94 -19.82
N ALA A 144 -0.29 -2.53 -20.53
CA ALA A 144 0.02 -1.12 -20.75
C ALA A 144 -1.08 -0.43 -21.59
N ALA A 145 -1.57 -1.08 -22.66
CA ALA A 145 -2.63 -0.54 -23.49
C ALA A 145 -3.92 -0.29 -22.68
N VAL A 146 -4.36 -1.27 -21.87
CA VAL A 146 -5.56 -1.13 -21.03
C VAL A 146 -5.36 -0.08 -19.95
N ALA A 147 -4.21 -0.07 -19.26
CA ALA A 147 -3.92 0.93 -18.21
C ALA A 147 -3.87 2.35 -18.80
N SER A 148 -3.21 2.54 -19.94
CA SER A 148 -3.16 3.83 -20.63
C SER A 148 -4.53 4.27 -21.13
N ALA A 149 -5.35 3.36 -21.61
CA ALA A 149 -6.73 3.66 -22.04
C ALA A 149 -7.59 4.13 -20.86
N ILE A 150 -7.50 3.46 -19.69
CA ILE A 150 -8.21 3.86 -18.47
C ILE A 150 -7.76 5.26 -18.02
N ALA A 151 -6.46 5.53 -18.00
CA ALA A 151 -5.93 6.85 -17.67
C ALA A 151 -6.42 7.93 -18.66
N ALA A 152 -6.43 7.62 -19.97
CA ALA A 152 -6.93 8.52 -21.00
C ALA A 152 -8.43 8.77 -20.87
N LEU A 153 -9.23 7.76 -20.48
CA LEU A 153 -10.66 7.94 -20.20
C LEU A 153 -10.89 8.89 -19.03
N TYR A 154 -10.16 8.74 -17.91
CA TYR A 154 -10.24 9.69 -16.79
C TYR A 154 -9.81 11.10 -17.21
N ALA A 155 -8.73 11.23 -17.97
CA ALA A 155 -8.28 12.52 -18.51
C ALA A 155 -9.33 13.16 -19.42
N SER A 156 -10.03 12.37 -20.23
CA SER A 156 -11.10 12.86 -21.09
C SER A 156 -12.31 13.36 -20.29
N VAL A 157 -12.68 12.66 -19.21
CA VAL A 157 -13.73 13.11 -18.28
C VAL A 157 -13.31 14.41 -17.61
N THR A 158 -12.08 14.48 -17.09
CA THR A 158 -11.53 15.71 -16.48
C THR A 158 -11.56 16.89 -17.45
N ALA A 159 -11.14 16.68 -18.70
CA ALA A 159 -11.16 17.72 -19.71
C ALA A 159 -12.59 18.16 -20.04
N ALA A 160 -13.54 17.23 -20.12
CA ALA A 160 -14.94 17.52 -20.40
C ALA A 160 -15.62 18.31 -19.27
N THR A 161 -15.22 18.09 -18.02
CA THR A 161 -15.78 18.77 -16.83
C THR A 161 -15.06 20.08 -16.52
N GLN A 162 -13.72 20.03 -16.30
CA GLN A 162 -12.96 21.18 -15.76
C GLN A 162 -12.41 22.11 -16.85
N LEU A 163 -11.99 21.56 -17.99
CA LEU A 163 -11.31 22.36 -19.01
C LEU A 163 -12.29 23.02 -19.99
N TYR A 164 -13.35 22.30 -20.34
CA TYR A 164 -14.31 22.77 -21.37
C TYR A 164 -15.71 23.00 -20.83
N ASP A 165 -15.99 22.67 -19.57
CA ASP A 165 -17.31 22.82 -18.92
C ASP A 165 -18.48 22.26 -19.76
N LEU A 166 -18.23 21.16 -20.51
CA LEU A 166 -19.20 20.53 -21.41
C LEU A 166 -20.21 19.66 -20.66
N ILE A 167 -19.85 19.12 -19.52
CA ILE A 167 -20.69 18.25 -18.69
C ILE A 167 -20.60 18.64 -17.23
N ALA A 168 -21.75 18.54 -16.53
CA ALA A 168 -21.78 18.80 -15.10
C ALA A 168 -20.90 17.79 -14.30
N PRO A 169 -20.27 18.21 -13.18
CA PRO A 169 -19.44 17.34 -12.34
C PRO A 169 -20.13 16.04 -11.93
N ALA A 170 -21.42 16.07 -11.62
CA ALA A 170 -22.19 14.88 -11.26
C ALA A 170 -22.24 13.84 -12.39
N LEU A 171 -22.37 14.27 -13.65
CA LEU A 171 -22.30 13.38 -14.81
C LEU A 171 -20.88 12.86 -15.02
N GLY A 172 -19.87 13.70 -14.82
CA GLY A 172 -18.47 13.30 -14.83
C GLY A 172 -18.18 12.19 -13.81
N LEU A 173 -18.68 12.32 -12.58
CA LEU A 173 -18.60 11.27 -11.57
C LEU A 173 -19.31 9.98 -11.99
N ALA A 174 -20.51 10.08 -12.60
CA ALA A 174 -21.22 8.89 -13.09
C ALA A 174 -20.41 8.13 -14.16
N VAL A 175 -19.78 8.85 -15.10
CA VAL A 175 -18.88 8.25 -16.09
C VAL A 175 -17.65 7.65 -15.40
N ALA A 176 -17.06 8.33 -14.41
CA ALA A 176 -15.92 7.82 -13.64
C ALA A 176 -16.26 6.53 -12.88
N VAL A 177 -17.50 6.36 -12.36
CA VAL A 177 -17.97 5.07 -11.79
C VAL A 177 -17.87 3.95 -12.79
N VAL A 178 -18.37 4.17 -14.02
CA VAL A 178 -18.36 3.14 -15.08
C VAL A 178 -16.92 2.76 -15.44
N ILE A 179 -16.04 3.75 -15.60
CA ILE A 179 -14.62 3.51 -15.89
C ILE A 179 -13.96 2.71 -14.75
N GLY A 180 -14.16 3.14 -13.51
CA GLY A 180 -13.59 2.49 -12.32
C GLY A 180 -14.12 1.07 -12.11
N ALA A 181 -15.42 0.85 -12.35
CA ALA A 181 -16.03 -0.48 -12.25
C ALA A 181 -15.49 -1.43 -13.33
N ALA A 182 -15.40 -0.98 -14.58
CA ALA A 182 -14.82 -1.76 -15.68
C ALA A 182 -13.34 -2.08 -15.42
N ALA A 183 -12.56 -1.09 -14.99
CA ALA A 183 -11.16 -1.26 -14.64
C ALA A 183 -10.96 -2.26 -13.48
N THR A 184 -11.79 -2.15 -12.43
CA THR A 184 -11.76 -3.06 -11.28
C THR A 184 -12.11 -4.48 -11.68
N ALA A 185 -13.14 -4.67 -12.48
CA ALA A 185 -13.55 -6.00 -12.97
C ALA A 185 -12.42 -6.67 -13.78
N ILE A 186 -11.78 -5.92 -14.69
CA ILE A 186 -10.65 -6.41 -15.49
C ILE A 186 -9.44 -6.69 -14.59
N ALA A 187 -9.12 -5.80 -13.65
CA ALA A 187 -8.01 -5.96 -12.74
C ALA A 187 -8.13 -7.25 -11.90
N VAL A 188 -9.33 -7.52 -11.38
CA VAL A 188 -9.62 -8.73 -10.60
C VAL A 188 -9.55 -9.98 -11.48
N ARG A 189 -10.15 -9.94 -12.70
CA ARG A 189 -10.15 -11.05 -13.65
C ARG A 189 -8.74 -11.40 -14.14
N TRP A 190 -7.94 -10.40 -14.45
CA TRP A 190 -6.58 -10.56 -14.97
C TRP A 190 -5.52 -10.68 -13.88
N ASN A 191 -5.90 -10.51 -12.61
CA ASN A 191 -4.98 -10.41 -11.49
C ASN A 191 -3.87 -9.37 -11.71
N SER A 192 -4.21 -8.25 -12.36
CA SER A 192 -3.26 -7.21 -12.74
C SER A 192 -3.23 -6.08 -11.72
N ARG A 193 -2.09 -5.92 -11.06
CA ARG A 193 -1.86 -4.80 -10.12
C ARG A 193 -1.83 -3.44 -10.81
N VAL A 194 -1.31 -3.40 -12.06
CA VAL A 194 -1.20 -2.15 -12.83
C VAL A 194 -2.57 -1.61 -13.18
N VAL A 195 -3.45 -2.46 -13.75
CA VAL A 195 -4.81 -2.08 -14.11
C VAL A 195 -5.62 -1.69 -12.88
N ALA A 196 -5.45 -2.43 -11.75
CA ALA A 196 -6.06 -2.07 -10.47
C ALA A 196 -5.62 -0.69 -9.98
N GLY A 197 -4.31 -0.41 -10.07
CA GLY A 197 -3.77 0.87 -9.64
C GLY A 197 -4.38 2.04 -10.37
N VAL A 198 -4.32 2.01 -11.69
CA VAL A 198 -4.86 3.11 -12.51
C VAL A 198 -6.38 3.22 -12.34
N GLY A 199 -7.11 2.10 -12.34
CA GLY A 199 -8.57 2.10 -12.25
C GLY A 199 -9.10 2.55 -10.90
N ILE A 200 -8.61 1.96 -9.80
CA ILE A 200 -9.10 2.22 -8.44
C ILE A 200 -8.60 3.57 -7.92
N VAL A 201 -7.30 3.86 -8.11
CA VAL A 201 -6.74 5.15 -7.70
C VAL A 201 -7.35 6.29 -8.53
N GLY A 202 -7.55 6.08 -9.84
CA GLY A 202 -8.26 7.03 -10.70
C GLY A 202 -9.69 7.28 -10.21
N ALA A 203 -10.41 6.23 -9.81
CA ALA A 203 -11.74 6.37 -9.23
C ALA A 203 -11.71 7.17 -7.91
N LEU A 204 -10.76 6.88 -7.02
CA LEU A 204 -10.62 7.62 -5.75
C LEU A 204 -10.27 9.10 -5.96
N LEU A 205 -9.55 9.43 -7.03
CA LEU A 205 -9.21 10.81 -7.39
C LEU A 205 -10.31 11.50 -8.21
N ALA A 206 -11.30 10.76 -8.72
CA ALA A 206 -12.32 11.32 -9.62
C ALA A 206 -13.05 12.55 -9.06
N PRO A 207 -13.42 12.65 -7.76
CA PRO A 207 -14.04 13.87 -7.24
C PRO A 207 -13.20 15.14 -7.44
N VAL A 208 -11.89 15.02 -7.27
CA VAL A 208 -10.94 16.12 -7.53
C VAL A 208 -10.78 16.35 -9.03
N LEU A 209 -10.67 15.26 -9.79
CA LEU A 209 -10.49 15.34 -11.25
C LEU A 209 -11.67 15.95 -12.01
N VAL A 210 -12.87 15.93 -11.45
CA VAL A 210 -14.07 16.53 -12.08
C VAL A 210 -14.55 17.80 -11.38
N ASP A 211 -13.77 18.31 -10.41
CA ASP A 211 -14.12 19.48 -9.60
C ASP A 211 -15.51 19.36 -8.94
N ALA A 212 -15.78 18.19 -8.37
CA ALA A 212 -17.05 17.95 -7.68
C ALA A 212 -17.16 18.67 -6.33
N GLY A 213 -16.08 19.34 -5.91
CA GLY A 213 -15.99 20.11 -4.66
C GLY A 213 -16.27 19.27 -3.42
N THR A 214 -16.83 19.91 -2.39
CA THR A 214 -17.22 19.30 -1.12
C THR A 214 -18.65 18.75 -1.10
N SER A 215 -19.21 18.47 -2.29
CA SER A 215 -20.59 17.98 -2.41
C SER A 215 -20.79 16.61 -1.73
N THR A 216 -22.00 16.38 -1.22
CA THR A 216 -22.38 15.07 -0.66
C THR A 216 -22.26 13.95 -1.69
N VAL A 217 -22.45 14.27 -2.98
CA VAL A 217 -22.30 13.32 -4.10
C VAL A 217 -20.85 12.91 -4.26
N ALA A 218 -19.90 13.86 -4.20
CA ALA A 218 -18.46 13.57 -4.24
C ALA A 218 -18.01 12.69 -3.09
N LEU A 219 -18.48 12.99 -1.86
CA LEU A 219 -18.21 12.19 -0.68
C LEU A 219 -18.76 10.76 -0.80
N ALA A 220 -20.02 10.62 -1.23
CA ALA A 220 -20.64 9.31 -1.44
C ALA A 220 -19.90 8.51 -2.50
N PHE A 221 -19.49 9.15 -3.61
CA PHE A 221 -18.68 8.54 -4.63
C PHE A 221 -17.35 8.01 -4.06
N MET A 222 -16.64 8.84 -3.30
CA MET A 222 -15.37 8.46 -2.67
C MET A 222 -15.55 7.27 -1.71
N ALA A 223 -16.64 7.27 -0.92
CA ALA A 223 -16.98 6.14 -0.05
C ALA A 223 -17.23 4.85 -0.85
N ILE A 224 -17.96 4.92 -1.96
CA ILE A 224 -18.21 3.77 -2.85
C ILE A 224 -16.90 3.27 -3.47
N ALA A 225 -16.05 4.16 -3.96
CA ALA A 225 -14.75 3.80 -4.52
C ALA A 225 -13.83 3.15 -3.47
N LEU A 226 -13.85 3.65 -2.23
CA LEU A 226 -13.12 3.07 -1.12
C LEU A 226 -13.69 1.71 -0.69
N CYS A 227 -15.02 1.54 -0.69
CA CYS A 227 -15.66 0.24 -0.48
C CYS A 227 -15.25 -0.78 -1.56
N ALA A 228 -15.24 -0.37 -2.82
CA ALA A 228 -14.79 -1.23 -3.93
C ALA A 228 -13.32 -1.63 -3.78
N SER A 229 -12.45 -0.67 -3.45
CA SER A 229 -11.04 -0.92 -3.13
C SER A 229 -10.88 -1.93 -1.97
N THR A 230 -11.59 -1.70 -0.87
CA THR A 230 -11.59 -2.59 0.30
C THR A 230 -12.10 -3.98 -0.07
N GLY A 231 -13.17 -4.06 -0.88
CA GLY A 231 -13.67 -5.32 -1.44
C GLY A 231 -12.61 -6.09 -2.22
N VAL A 232 -11.83 -5.42 -3.07
CA VAL A 232 -10.71 -6.05 -3.78
C VAL A 232 -9.64 -6.54 -2.81
N LEU A 233 -9.30 -5.74 -1.79
CA LEU A 233 -8.31 -6.09 -0.77
C LEU A 233 -8.71 -7.30 0.08
N LEU A 234 -10.00 -7.50 0.35
CA LEU A 234 -10.52 -8.69 1.03
C LEU A 234 -10.24 -9.99 0.23
N TRP A 235 -10.21 -9.92 -1.11
CA TRP A 235 -10.00 -11.08 -1.98
C TRP A 235 -8.56 -11.21 -2.48
N ARG A 236 -7.87 -10.08 -2.67
CA ARG A 236 -6.52 -10.00 -3.22
C ARG A 236 -5.58 -9.33 -2.24
N ARG A 237 -4.46 -9.94 -1.95
CA ARG A 237 -3.44 -9.39 -1.06
C ARG A 237 -2.55 -8.37 -1.79
N TRP A 238 -3.11 -7.18 -2.05
CA TRP A 238 -2.42 -6.07 -2.71
C TRP A 238 -2.19 -4.91 -1.74
N ASP A 239 -1.31 -5.11 -0.77
CA ASP A 239 -1.06 -4.18 0.35
C ASP A 239 -0.79 -2.74 -0.10
N TRP A 240 -0.07 -2.57 -1.23
CA TRP A 240 0.18 -1.25 -1.81
C TRP A 240 -1.10 -0.50 -2.18
N LEU A 241 -2.16 -1.22 -2.57
CA LEU A 241 -3.44 -0.63 -2.94
C LEU A 241 -4.14 -0.02 -1.72
N ALA A 242 -4.01 -0.63 -0.54
CA ALA A 242 -4.55 -0.07 0.70
C ALA A 242 -3.88 1.27 1.04
N VAL A 243 -2.54 1.31 0.92
CA VAL A 243 -1.78 2.56 1.13
C VAL A 243 -2.12 3.60 0.07
N ALA A 244 -2.20 3.21 -1.21
CA ALA A 244 -2.57 4.14 -2.29
C ALA A 244 -3.99 4.68 -2.12
N ALA A 245 -4.95 3.85 -1.70
CA ALA A 245 -6.31 4.28 -1.41
C ALA A 245 -6.36 5.28 -0.26
N PHE A 246 -5.60 5.04 0.81
CA PHE A 246 -5.49 5.96 1.95
C PHE A 246 -4.90 7.31 1.52
N VAL A 247 -3.76 7.30 0.82
CA VAL A 247 -3.07 8.51 0.35
C VAL A 247 -3.95 9.31 -0.63
N ALA A 248 -4.71 8.64 -1.50
CA ALA A 248 -5.58 9.33 -2.46
C ALA A 248 -6.84 9.93 -1.82
N SER A 249 -7.40 9.30 -0.78
CA SER A 249 -8.70 9.69 -0.23
C SER A 249 -8.60 10.58 1.03
N VAL A 250 -7.55 10.43 1.86
CA VAL A 250 -7.43 11.20 3.11
C VAL A 250 -7.36 12.71 2.90
N PRO A 251 -6.57 13.27 1.96
CA PRO A 251 -6.54 14.71 1.74
C PRO A 251 -7.92 15.26 1.35
N GLN A 252 -8.69 14.51 0.53
CA GLN A 252 -10.05 14.89 0.13
C GLN A 252 -11.02 14.85 1.32
N LEU A 253 -10.90 13.82 2.16
CA LEU A 253 -11.69 13.70 3.38
C LEU A 253 -11.40 14.84 4.36
N VAL A 254 -10.13 15.18 4.57
CA VAL A 254 -9.72 16.29 5.43
C VAL A 254 -10.22 17.61 4.87
N TYR A 255 -10.09 17.85 3.56
CA TYR A 255 -10.63 19.04 2.91
C TYR A 255 -12.15 19.14 3.07
N TRP A 256 -12.87 18.05 2.84
CA TRP A 256 -14.32 18.00 3.03
C TRP A 256 -14.72 18.29 4.48
N ILE A 257 -13.99 17.74 5.46
CA ILE A 257 -14.21 18.01 6.90
C ILE A 257 -14.02 19.49 7.17
N ALA A 258 -12.92 20.08 6.71
CA ALA A 258 -12.59 21.50 6.93
C ALA A 258 -13.67 22.45 6.40
N GLU A 259 -14.32 22.11 5.29
CA GLU A 259 -15.38 22.91 4.68
C GLU A 259 -16.79 22.67 5.28
N THR A 260 -16.97 21.55 6.01
CA THR A 260 -18.33 21.10 6.40
C THR A 260 -18.54 21.12 7.91
N TYR A 261 -17.48 21.14 8.73
CA TYR A 261 -17.59 20.92 10.18
C TYR A 261 -18.41 22.01 10.90
N ASP A 262 -18.43 23.23 10.39
CA ASP A 262 -19.15 24.33 10.97
C ASP A 262 -20.67 24.16 10.97
N ASP A 263 -21.19 23.59 9.89
CA ASP A 263 -22.66 23.48 9.70
C ASP A 263 -23.23 22.15 10.19
N HIS A 264 -22.44 21.06 10.15
CA HIS A 264 -22.97 19.70 10.26
C HIS A 264 -22.06 18.76 11.08
N LEU A 265 -21.76 19.11 12.32
CA LEU A 265 -20.88 18.36 13.23
C LEU A 265 -21.21 16.86 13.28
N GLY A 266 -22.46 16.49 13.51
CA GLY A 266 -22.87 15.08 13.61
C GLY A 266 -22.60 14.30 12.32
N ARG A 267 -22.82 14.91 11.15
CA ARG A 267 -22.51 14.30 9.85
C ARG A 267 -21.01 14.07 9.69
N VAL A 268 -20.20 15.03 10.07
CA VAL A 268 -18.73 14.92 10.01
C VAL A 268 -18.22 13.75 10.85
N LEU A 269 -18.69 13.62 12.09
CA LEU A 269 -18.30 12.53 12.98
C LEU A 269 -18.73 11.14 12.44
N VAL A 270 -19.93 11.04 11.86
CA VAL A 270 -20.42 9.81 11.23
C VAL A 270 -19.55 9.43 10.03
N VAL A 271 -19.27 10.40 9.15
CA VAL A 271 -18.43 10.19 7.97
C VAL A 271 -17.02 9.78 8.40
N LEU A 272 -16.42 10.48 9.34
CA LEU A 272 -15.09 10.18 9.86
C LEU A 272 -15.02 8.75 10.43
N THR A 273 -16.03 8.33 11.18
CA THR A 273 -16.14 6.97 11.74
C THR A 273 -16.29 5.92 10.63
N LEU A 274 -17.11 6.19 9.60
CA LEU A 274 -17.29 5.30 8.46
C LEU A 274 -15.98 5.10 7.69
N PHE A 275 -15.27 6.18 7.37
CA PHE A 275 -14.00 6.11 6.68
C PHE A 275 -12.92 5.41 7.51
N TRP A 276 -12.88 5.69 8.83
CA TRP A 276 -12.01 4.96 9.74
C TRP A 276 -12.25 3.45 9.67
N LEU A 277 -13.51 3.01 9.72
CA LEU A 277 -13.88 1.60 9.62
C LEU A 277 -13.43 0.99 8.29
N LEU A 278 -13.63 1.71 7.18
CA LEU A 278 -13.20 1.24 5.85
C LEU A 278 -11.68 1.09 5.76
N TYR A 279 -10.91 2.03 6.35
CA TYR A 279 -9.44 1.91 6.37
C TYR A 279 -8.97 0.77 7.30
N VAL A 280 -9.63 0.54 8.42
CA VAL A 280 -9.35 -0.65 9.27
C VAL A 280 -9.59 -1.92 8.46
N LEU A 281 -10.75 -2.03 7.79
CA LEU A 281 -11.06 -3.17 6.94
C LEU A 281 -10.09 -3.33 5.76
N ALA A 282 -9.64 -2.24 5.15
CA ALA A 282 -8.62 -2.27 4.11
C ALA A 282 -7.27 -2.79 4.63
N ALA A 283 -6.90 -2.43 5.87
CA ALA A 283 -5.64 -2.84 6.48
C ALA A 283 -5.59 -4.31 6.89
N ILE A 284 -6.68 -4.84 7.47
CA ILE A 284 -6.72 -6.18 8.07
C ILE A 284 -7.70 -7.15 7.42
N GLY A 285 -8.53 -6.67 6.48
CA GLY A 285 -9.66 -7.44 5.96
C GLY A 285 -9.27 -8.77 5.31
N TYR A 286 -8.13 -8.81 4.59
CA TYR A 286 -7.61 -10.05 4.04
C TYR A 286 -7.26 -11.07 5.15
N GLU A 287 -6.71 -10.62 6.26
CA GLU A 287 -6.28 -11.46 7.38
C GLU A 287 -7.45 -12.01 8.19
N LEU A 288 -8.60 -11.31 8.20
CA LEU A 288 -9.85 -11.84 8.76
C LEU A 288 -10.34 -13.08 8.01
N ARG A 289 -10.01 -13.17 6.72
CA ARG A 289 -10.42 -14.26 5.85
C ARG A 289 -9.39 -15.39 5.75
N VAL A 290 -8.09 -15.03 5.66
CA VAL A 290 -6.98 -15.97 5.52
C VAL A 290 -6.02 -15.76 6.70
N PRO A 291 -5.92 -16.72 7.64
CA PRO A 291 -5.03 -16.59 8.79
C PRO A 291 -3.58 -16.37 8.35
N VAL A 292 -2.97 -15.31 8.83
CA VAL A 292 -1.57 -14.95 8.55
C VAL A 292 -0.83 -14.90 9.88
N ARG A 293 0.42 -15.37 9.90
CA ARG A 293 1.21 -15.42 11.14
C ARG A 293 1.99 -14.15 11.44
N THR A 294 2.24 -13.32 10.44
CA THR A 294 3.10 -12.13 10.57
C THR A 294 2.41 -10.87 10.08
N LEU A 295 2.51 -9.79 10.85
CA LEU A 295 2.03 -8.46 10.48
C LEU A 295 2.92 -7.85 9.41
N ARG A 296 2.31 -7.24 8.39
CA ARG A 296 3.05 -6.48 7.38
C ARG A 296 3.23 -5.03 7.80
N ALA A 297 4.37 -4.47 7.42
CA ALA A 297 4.67 -3.06 7.68
C ALA A 297 3.63 -2.09 7.08
N SER A 298 3.09 -2.41 5.89
CA SER A 298 2.02 -1.63 5.24
C SER A 298 0.72 -1.62 6.03
N SER A 299 0.28 -2.78 6.53
CA SER A 299 -0.92 -2.88 7.37
C SER A 299 -0.72 -2.17 8.72
N ALA A 300 0.47 -2.31 9.33
CA ALA A 300 0.81 -1.61 10.56
C ALA A 300 0.82 -0.09 10.38
N ALA A 301 1.47 0.41 9.33
CA ALA A 301 1.52 1.83 9.02
C ALA A 301 0.12 2.40 8.75
N LEU A 302 -0.73 1.67 8.02
CA LEU A 302 -2.09 2.10 7.73
C LEU A 302 -2.96 2.14 8.99
N LEU A 303 -2.89 1.12 9.86
CA LEU A 303 -3.61 1.11 11.13
C LEU A 303 -3.20 2.28 12.02
N LEU A 304 -1.88 2.54 12.14
CA LEU A 304 -1.37 3.65 12.93
C LEU A 304 -1.80 5.01 12.35
N ALA A 305 -1.60 5.23 11.05
CA ALA A 305 -1.99 6.47 10.38
C ALA A 305 -3.49 6.73 10.49
N ASN A 306 -4.31 5.69 10.34
CA ASN A 306 -5.75 5.78 10.48
C ASN A 306 -6.19 6.11 11.91
N ALA A 307 -5.54 5.51 12.92
CA ALA A 307 -5.82 5.81 14.34
C ALA A 307 -5.47 7.28 14.68
N VAL A 308 -4.35 7.79 14.18
CA VAL A 308 -3.98 9.20 14.32
C VAL A 308 -4.98 10.10 13.61
N LEU A 309 -5.36 9.76 12.37
CA LEU A 309 -6.31 10.55 11.58
C LEU A 309 -7.65 10.71 12.30
N ILE A 310 -8.27 9.60 12.74
CA ILE A 310 -9.60 9.66 13.38
C ILE A 310 -9.53 10.41 14.72
N SER A 311 -8.48 10.18 15.50
CA SER A 311 -8.31 10.83 16.81
C SER A 311 -8.09 12.33 16.66
N ALA A 312 -7.15 12.73 15.78
CA ALA A 312 -6.81 14.13 15.56
C ALA A 312 -7.96 14.89 14.90
N ALA A 313 -8.55 14.35 13.82
CA ALA A 313 -9.63 15.03 13.11
C ALA A 313 -10.88 15.20 14.00
N GLY A 314 -11.28 14.15 14.72
CA GLY A 314 -12.43 14.24 15.63
C GLY A 314 -12.18 15.17 16.82
N TYR A 315 -10.95 15.15 17.37
CA TYR A 315 -10.55 16.08 18.43
C TYR A 315 -10.62 17.54 17.96
N VAL A 316 -9.99 17.87 16.84
CA VAL A 316 -9.96 19.22 16.29
C VAL A 316 -11.37 19.73 16.01
N VAL A 317 -12.19 18.95 15.31
CA VAL A 317 -13.57 19.34 14.96
C VAL A 317 -14.43 19.60 16.19
N LEU A 318 -14.32 18.78 17.25
CA LEU A 318 -15.05 18.96 18.48
C LEU A 318 -14.53 20.14 19.32
N HIS A 319 -13.20 20.31 19.37
CA HIS A 319 -12.55 21.37 20.13
C HIS A 319 -12.84 22.75 19.53
N GLU A 320 -12.76 22.93 18.23
CA GLU A 320 -13.08 24.17 17.51
C GLU A 320 -14.54 24.56 17.70
N ARG A 321 -15.44 23.61 17.93
CA ARG A 321 -16.85 23.82 18.21
C ARG A 321 -17.13 24.05 19.71
N HIS A 322 -16.09 24.33 20.49
CA HIS A 322 -16.20 24.57 21.96
C HIS A 322 -16.74 23.38 22.76
N HIS A 323 -16.61 22.16 22.27
CA HIS A 323 -16.97 20.93 22.96
C HIS A 323 -15.73 20.21 23.50
N ALA A 324 -14.92 20.87 24.35
CA ALA A 324 -13.64 20.35 24.83
C ALA A 324 -13.76 19.00 25.55
N ASP A 325 -14.77 18.81 26.38
CA ASP A 325 -15.03 17.55 27.08
C ASP A 325 -15.37 16.42 26.08
N ALA A 326 -16.19 16.74 25.06
CA ALA A 326 -16.51 15.78 24.00
C ALA A 326 -15.31 15.47 23.14
N ALA A 327 -14.41 16.42 22.87
CA ALA A 327 -13.16 16.19 22.13
C ALA A 327 -12.26 15.22 22.88
N THR A 328 -12.10 15.41 24.20
CA THR A 328 -11.33 14.48 25.05
C THR A 328 -12.00 13.10 25.10
N ALA A 329 -13.33 13.05 25.32
CA ALA A 329 -14.08 11.80 25.31
C ALA A 329 -13.99 11.05 23.99
N TRP A 330 -13.91 11.77 22.85
CA TRP A 330 -13.70 11.17 21.55
C TRP A 330 -12.37 10.42 21.46
N VAL A 331 -11.27 11.03 21.88
CA VAL A 331 -9.94 10.39 21.87
C VAL A 331 -9.93 9.15 22.75
N VAL A 332 -10.54 9.24 23.96
CA VAL A 332 -10.66 8.10 24.88
C VAL A 332 -11.53 6.99 24.29
N ALA A 333 -12.63 7.33 23.62
CA ALA A 333 -13.50 6.35 22.96
C ALA A 333 -12.77 5.62 21.81
N VAL A 334 -12.03 6.37 20.99
CA VAL A 334 -11.22 5.78 19.91
C VAL A 334 -10.13 4.87 20.50
N ALA A 335 -9.45 5.28 21.56
CA ALA A 335 -8.49 4.46 22.28
C ALA A 335 -9.10 3.14 22.77
N LEU A 336 -10.25 3.22 23.44
CA LEU A 336 -10.97 2.05 23.96
C LEU A 336 -11.36 1.08 22.83
N VAL A 337 -11.88 1.61 21.72
CA VAL A 337 -12.24 0.78 20.55
C VAL A 337 -11.03 0.03 20.00
N HIS A 338 -9.85 0.68 19.91
CA HIS A 338 -8.63 0.00 19.46
C HIS A 338 -8.17 -1.09 20.44
N VAL A 339 -8.25 -0.85 21.75
CA VAL A 339 -7.96 -1.87 22.77
C VAL A 339 -8.92 -3.07 22.63
N VAL A 340 -10.22 -2.80 22.51
CA VAL A 340 -11.24 -3.84 22.36
C VAL A 340 -11.01 -4.65 21.09
N LEU A 341 -10.76 -3.99 19.96
CA LEU A 341 -10.43 -4.67 18.69
C LEU A 341 -9.17 -5.54 18.80
N GLY A 342 -8.15 -5.05 19.49
CA GLY A 342 -6.93 -5.80 19.75
C GLY A 342 -7.18 -7.04 20.63
N VAL A 343 -7.94 -6.89 21.73
CA VAL A 343 -8.31 -8.00 22.61
C VAL A 343 -9.17 -9.05 21.88
N VAL A 344 -10.12 -8.61 21.06
CA VAL A 344 -10.93 -9.50 20.22
C VAL A 344 -10.04 -10.20 19.18
N GLY A 345 -9.06 -9.47 18.64
CA GLY A 345 -8.07 -10.02 17.72
C GLY A 345 -7.28 -11.20 18.31
N PHE A 346 -6.85 -11.11 19.57
CA PHE A 346 -6.18 -12.22 20.27
C PHE A 346 -7.04 -13.47 20.46
N ARG A 347 -8.37 -13.31 20.51
CA ARG A 347 -9.32 -14.43 20.65
C ARG A 347 -9.78 -14.98 19.29
N GLY A 348 -9.54 -14.25 18.22
CA GLY A 348 -10.00 -14.54 16.86
C GLY A 348 -8.98 -15.29 16.00
N ARG A 349 -9.15 -15.14 14.68
CA ARG A 349 -8.27 -15.71 13.65
C ARG A 349 -7.11 -14.79 13.25
N MET A 350 -7.04 -13.58 13.83
CA MET A 350 -6.01 -12.60 13.51
C MET A 350 -4.66 -13.00 14.12
N SER A 351 -3.57 -12.50 13.54
CA SER A 351 -2.25 -12.71 14.12
C SER A 351 -2.12 -11.98 15.46
N ASN A 352 -1.36 -12.57 16.39
CA ASN A 352 -1.08 -11.94 17.68
C ASN A 352 -0.40 -10.56 17.52
N GLU A 353 0.37 -10.39 16.44
CA GLU A 353 1.04 -9.12 16.14
C GLU A 353 0.05 -7.98 15.83
N ILE A 354 -1.07 -8.28 15.13
CA ILE A 354 -2.14 -7.27 14.89
C ILE A 354 -2.85 -6.94 16.19
N GLY A 355 -3.20 -7.96 16.97
CA GLY A 355 -3.81 -7.75 18.28
C GLY A 355 -2.91 -6.89 19.18
N ALA A 356 -1.61 -7.19 19.23
CA ALA A 356 -0.63 -6.43 19.99
C ALA A 356 -0.51 -4.98 19.48
N LEU A 357 -0.46 -4.77 18.16
CA LEU A 357 -0.40 -3.44 17.56
C LEU A 357 -1.65 -2.62 17.92
N LEU A 358 -2.84 -3.18 17.77
CA LEU A 358 -4.09 -2.48 18.08
C LEU A 358 -4.18 -2.10 19.56
N VAL A 359 -3.78 -3.01 20.47
CA VAL A 359 -3.72 -2.70 21.91
C VAL A 359 -2.70 -1.60 22.18
N THR A 360 -1.50 -1.68 21.57
CA THR A 360 -0.45 -0.65 21.77
C THR A 360 -0.90 0.72 21.27
N VAL A 361 -1.54 0.77 20.07
CA VAL A 361 -2.12 2.01 19.53
C VAL A 361 -3.20 2.55 20.48
N GLY A 362 -4.09 1.68 20.96
CA GLY A 362 -5.14 2.07 21.89
C GLY A 362 -4.59 2.63 23.19
N ILE A 363 -3.56 2.01 23.78
CA ILE A 363 -2.89 2.51 24.99
C ILE A 363 -2.19 3.85 24.71
N GLY A 364 -1.50 3.99 23.56
CA GLY A 364 -0.89 5.27 23.18
C GLY A 364 -1.91 6.40 23.02
N LEU A 365 -3.08 6.11 22.46
CA LEU A 365 -4.18 7.08 22.36
C LEU A 365 -4.82 7.37 23.73
N SER A 366 -4.92 6.37 24.62
CA SER A 366 -5.44 6.60 25.98
C SER A 366 -4.52 7.50 26.80
N ALA A 367 -3.20 7.37 26.62
CA ALA A 367 -2.23 8.27 27.25
C ALA A 367 -2.43 9.74 26.84
N ILE A 368 -2.66 9.96 25.53
CA ILE A 368 -3.01 11.29 25.02
C ILE A 368 -4.34 11.76 25.61
N GLY A 369 -5.35 10.89 25.62
CA GLY A 369 -6.65 11.19 26.23
C GLY A 369 -6.56 11.55 27.71
N LEU A 370 -5.73 10.83 28.46
CA LEU A 370 -5.45 11.14 29.89
C LEU A 370 -4.73 12.48 30.04
N ALA A 371 -3.76 12.80 29.16
CA ALA A 371 -3.08 14.09 29.18
C ALA A 371 -4.01 15.26 28.86
N LEU A 372 -5.06 15.04 28.08
CA LEU A 372 -6.10 16.03 27.78
C LEU A 372 -7.12 16.19 28.92
N ALA A 373 -7.35 15.12 29.70
CA ALA A 373 -8.38 15.08 30.77
C ALA A 373 -7.81 15.40 32.14
N LEU A 374 -6.55 15.07 32.41
CA LEU A 374 -5.96 15.13 33.76
C LEU A 374 -4.73 16.06 33.74
N SER A 375 -4.43 16.61 34.93
CA SER A 375 -3.23 17.42 35.17
C SER A 375 -2.56 17.06 36.47
N GLY A 376 -1.27 17.41 36.61
CA GLY A 376 -0.51 17.21 37.83
C GLY A 376 -0.42 15.75 38.27
N PRO A 377 -0.48 15.44 39.59
CA PRO A 377 -0.28 14.10 40.11
C PRO A 377 -1.24 13.03 39.57
N ALA A 378 -2.47 13.42 39.19
CA ALA A 378 -3.46 12.50 38.63
C ALA A 378 -3.02 11.95 37.27
N LEU A 379 -2.39 12.77 36.43
CA LEU A 379 -1.85 12.36 35.13
C LEU A 379 -0.68 11.38 35.30
N VAL A 380 0.24 11.64 36.25
CA VAL A 380 1.35 10.74 36.58
C VAL A 380 0.86 9.36 37.00
N LEU A 381 -0.19 9.32 37.86
CA LEU A 381 -0.82 8.06 38.26
C LEU A 381 -1.43 7.32 37.06
N GLY A 382 -2.16 8.04 36.19
CA GLY A 382 -2.75 7.47 34.98
C GLY A 382 -1.69 6.81 34.08
N TRP A 383 -0.64 7.53 33.75
CA TRP A 383 0.45 7.01 32.91
C TRP A 383 1.23 5.87 33.58
N SER A 384 1.36 5.90 34.92
CA SER A 384 1.98 4.80 35.66
C SER A 384 1.17 3.50 35.55
N VAL A 385 -0.15 3.59 35.61
CA VAL A 385 -1.05 2.44 35.39
C VAL A 385 -0.91 1.91 33.96
N GLU A 386 -0.88 2.80 32.96
CA GLU A 386 -0.70 2.40 31.56
C GLU A 386 0.65 1.72 31.32
N ALA A 387 1.73 2.23 31.91
CA ALA A 387 3.05 1.60 31.85
C ALA A 387 3.02 0.16 32.41
N VAL A 388 2.32 -0.06 33.53
CA VAL A 388 2.15 -1.40 34.11
C VAL A 388 1.35 -2.31 33.18
N VAL A 389 0.27 -1.81 32.56
CA VAL A 389 -0.52 -2.59 31.61
C VAL A 389 0.30 -2.95 30.37
N LEU A 390 1.07 -2.01 29.82
CA LEU A 390 1.98 -2.27 28.70
C LEU A 390 3.05 -3.30 29.07
N ALA A 391 3.66 -3.18 30.23
CA ALA A 391 4.63 -4.14 30.71
C ALA A 391 4.04 -5.57 30.86
N TRP A 392 2.80 -5.64 31.33
CA TRP A 392 2.06 -6.91 31.41
C TRP A 392 1.77 -7.50 30.03
N VAL A 393 1.32 -6.68 29.06
CA VAL A 393 1.09 -7.08 27.67
C VAL A 393 2.41 -7.56 27.03
N ALA A 394 3.51 -6.81 27.20
CA ALA A 394 4.83 -7.15 26.70
C ALA A 394 5.28 -8.53 27.17
N ARG A 395 5.10 -8.82 28.46
CA ARG A 395 5.45 -10.13 29.06
C ARG A 395 4.59 -11.27 28.51
N ARG A 396 3.32 -11.00 28.16
CA ARG A 396 2.40 -12.03 27.70
C ARG A 396 2.54 -12.33 26.21
N THR A 397 3.00 -11.37 25.41
CA THR A 397 3.15 -11.50 23.95
C THR A 397 4.57 -11.82 23.51
N ASP A 398 5.56 -11.77 24.42
CA ASP A 398 7.00 -11.86 24.13
C ASP A 398 7.44 -10.85 23.02
N GLU A 399 6.76 -9.72 22.94
CA GLU A 399 6.94 -8.72 21.89
C GLU A 399 7.87 -7.60 22.38
N ARG A 400 9.12 -7.57 21.86
CA ARG A 400 10.10 -6.53 22.20
C ARG A 400 9.64 -5.10 21.89
N ARG A 401 8.73 -4.93 20.93
CA ARG A 401 8.17 -3.63 20.56
C ARG A 401 7.30 -3.02 21.66
N ALA A 402 6.59 -3.83 22.40
CA ALA A 402 5.83 -3.36 23.57
C ALA A 402 6.74 -2.85 24.69
N VAL A 403 7.96 -3.41 24.83
CA VAL A 403 8.98 -2.89 25.77
C VAL A 403 9.43 -1.47 25.39
N ALA A 404 9.58 -1.19 24.08
CA ALA A 404 9.91 0.16 23.61
C ALA A 404 8.78 1.18 23.96
N GLY A 405 7.50 0.74 23.89
CA GLY A 405 6.38 1.56 24.34
C GLY A 405 6.45 1.88 25.84
N VAL A 406 6.77 0.89 26.68
CA VAL A 406 6.95 1.11 28.14
C VAL A 406 8.06 2.13 28.38
N ALA A 407 9.20 2.01 27.70
CA ALA A 407 10.32 2.94 27.83
C ALA A 407 9.93 4.37 27.46
N LEU A 408 9.17 4.53 26.38
CA LEU A 408 8.68 5.84 25.94
C LEU A 408 7.76 6.49 27.00
N PHE A 409 6.88 5.70 27.61
CA PHE A 409 5.99 6.19 28.70
C PHE A 409 6.78 6.63 29.92
N LEU A 410 7.79 5.86 30.31
CA LEU A 410 8.65 6.18 31.45
C LEU A 410 9.42 7.47 31.23
N VAL A 411 9.96 7.69 30.01
CA VAL A 411 10.64 8.94 29.64
C VAL A 411 9.64 10.12 29.68
N GLY A 412 8.43 9.96 29.14
CA GLY A 412 7.39 11.00 29.19
C GLY A 412 7.00 11.37 30.61
N ILE A 413 6.90 10.40 31.53
CA ILE A 413 6.64 10.63 32.96
C ILE A 413 7.80 11.40 33.59
N GLU A 414 9.05 11.01 33.29
CA GLU A 414 10.25 11.66 33.83
C GLU A 414 10.35 13.12 33.37
N GLU A 415 10.13 13.41 32.08
CA GLU A 415 10.13 14.77 31.55
C GLU A 415 9.03 15.65 32.16
N MET A 416 7.85 15.08 32.40
CA MET A 416 6.76 15.82 33.02
C MET A 416 7.05 16.17 34.47
N ILE A 417 7.63 15.22 35.25
CA ILE A 417 8.05 15.47 36.64
C ILE A 417 9.15 16.54 36.67
N ALA A 418 10.08 16.49 35.72
CA ALA A 418 11.20 17.46 35.62
C ALA A 418 10.70 18.86 35.17
N GLY A 419 9.68 18.91 34.30
CA GLY A 419 9.09 20.18 33.80
C GLY A 419 8.20 20.91 34.81
N ASP A 420 7.60 20.21 35.77
CA ASP A 420 6.77 20.81 36.83
C ASP A 420 7.59 21.42 38.00
N VAL A 421 8.92 21.28 37.98
CA VAL A 421 9.79 21.97 38.96
C VAL A 421 10.00 23.40 38.45
N PRO A 422 9.36 24.44 39.09
CA PRO A 422 9.55 25.81 38.64
C PRO A 422 11.03 26.15 38.73
N ALA A 423 11.57 26.79 37.68
CA ALA A 423 12.94 27.28 37.63
C ALA A 423 13.15 28.35 38.74
N GLY A 424 13.50 27.92 39.92
CA GLY A 424 13.61 28.75 41.14
C GLY A 424 13.21 28.04 42.43
N ALA A 425 12.66 26.84 42.39
CA ALA A 425 12.49 26.02 43.55
C ALA A 425 13.89 25.49 43.94
N SER A 426 14.50 26.13 44.93
CA SER A 426 15.73 25.65 45.58
C SER A 426 15.50 24.18 46.01
N ASN A 427 16.42 23.32 45.56
CA ASN A 427 16.45 21.89 45.85
C ASN A 427 16.13 21.68 47.34
N PRO A 428 15.02 20.98 47.70
CA PRO A 428 14.64 20.80 49.13
C PRO A 428 15.73 20.13 49.99
N TYR A 429 16.70 19.48 49.34
CA TYR A 429 17.88 18.93 50.02
C TYR A 429 18.93 19.99 50.41
N GLN A 430 18.88 21.23 49.90
CA GLN A 430 19.77 22.30 50.31
C GLN A 430 19.31 23.01 51.59
N MET A 431 18.04 22.90 51.95
CA MET A 431 17.54 23.50 53.21
C MET A 431 17.94 22.72 54.51
N VAL A 432 18.44 21.48 54.38
CA VAL A 432 18.81 20.65 55.56
C VAL A 432 20.27 20.87 55.96
N THR A 433 21.09 21.52 55.13
CA THR A 433 22.56 21.68 55.38
C THR A 433 22.97 23.08 55.77
N SER A 434 22.08 24.09 55.79
CA SER A 434 22.40 25.43 56.34
C SER A 434 22.13 25.45 57.86
N LYS A 435 23.08 24.99 58.66
CA LYS A 435 23.15 25.32 60.10
C LYS A 435 23.39 26.82 60.21
N PRO A 436 22.57 27.55 61.03
CA PRO A 436 22.94 28.89 61.44
C PRO A 436 24.18 28.82 62.35
N GLY A 437 25.24 29.55 61.99
CA GLY A 437 26.36 29.87 62.87
C GLY A 437 26.00 30.95 63.86
#